data_b73d3281bc70da05f4d4901092bb16f2
#
_entry.id   b73d3281bc70da05f4d4901092bb16f2
#
_cell.length_a   1.000
_cell.length_b   1.000
_cell.length_c   1.000
_cell.angle_alpha   90.00
_cell.angle_beta   90.00
_cell.angle_gamma   90.00
#
_symmetry.space_group_name_H-M   'P 1'
#
loop_
_entity.id
_entity.type
_entity.pdbx_description
1 polymer ?
#
loop_
_entity_poly.entity_id
_entity_poly.type
_entity_poly.pdbx_seq_one_letter_code
_entity_poly.pdbx_strand_id
1 'polypeptide(L)'
;MDFSDFSKEYLRAALMVSLLSVWLLVGLFCYLNHYTKREYFTVWTAAWLFYALWLTLGFNVQDVAVENADSFVFKLKQCCVAISAVFLLWGSLRFLSIPVPQRMFGLFMAFLLVWTFVGPHVLSPTLAPKVRLLEMQVPVFMLLGLGSVFAGVCFFRLRKRMPFVGAGMLSLGFLLWGLYLGSYPLSRQDEHLYSAGFFVAAVLQLFIAVSMIVLVLEEVRYKNEQVLAEI
;
A
#
# COMPACT_ATOMS: atom_id res chain seq x y z
N MET A 1 -33.10 1.12 16.06
CA MET A 1 -31.84 1.25 15.31
C MET A 1 -31.43 -0.18 14.97
N ASP A 2 -31.51 -0.52 13.69
CA ASP A 2 -31.28 -1.92 13.26
C ASP A 2 -29.76 -2.20 13.29
N PHE A 3 -29.38 -3.39 13.74
CA PHE A 3 -27.95 -3.80 13.80
C PHE A 3 -27.25 -3.67 12.43
N SER A 4 -27.99 -3.82 11.34
CA SER A 4 -27.50 -3.65 9.96
C SER A 4 -27.14 -2.20 9.61
N ASP A 5 -27.86 -1.22 10.16
CA ASP A 5 -27.58 0.21 9.91
C ASP A 5 -26.34 0.67 10.69
N PHE A 6 -26.16 0.16 11.91
CA PHE A 6 -24.98 0.44 12.71
C PHE A 6 -23.68 -0.09 12.04
N SER A 7 -23.74 -1.29 11.46
CA SER A 7 -22.61 -1.88 10.75
C SER A 7 -22.20 -1.05 9.52
N LYS A 8 -23.17 -0.52 8.77
CA LYS A 8 -22.91 0.32 7.58
C LYS A 8 -22.31 1.69 7.94
N GLU A 9 -22.81 2.34 9.00
CA GLU A 9 -22.27 3.62 9.45
C GLU A 9 -20.84 3.45 9.98
N TYR A 10 -20.58 2.37 10.73
CA TYR A 10 -19.25 2.05 11.23
C TYR A 10 -18.26 1.81 10.07
N LEU A 11 -18.66 1.07 9.04
CA LEU A 11 -17.85 0.85 7.84
C LEU A 11 -17.53 2.17 7.11
N ARG A 12 -18.53 3.05 6.96
CA ARG A 12 -18.32 4.38 6.34
C ARG A 12 -17.32 5.21 7.13
N ALA A 13 -17.46 5.28 8.44
CA ALA A 13 -16.54 6.01 9.30
C ALA A 13 -15.11 5.45 9.17
N ALA A 14 -14.95 4.12 9.21
CA ALA A 14 -13.66 3.45 9.07
C ALA A 14 -13.01 3.75 7.70
N LEU A 15 -13.79 3.70 6.63
CA LEU A 15 -13.33 4.05 5.28
C LEU A 15 -12.93 5.53 5.18
N MET A 16 -13.69 6.46 5.77
CA MET A 16 -13.36 7.89 5.78
C MET A 16 -12.04 8.14 6.51
N VAL A 17 -11.84 7.54 7.67
CA VAL A 17 -10.60 7.69 8.46
C VAL A 17 -9.41 7.12 7.68
N SER A 18 -9.55 5.93 7.07
CA SER A 18 -8.49 5.34 6.25
C SER A 18 -8.20 6.16 5.01
N LEU A 19 -9.23 6.71 4.34
CA LEU A 19 -9.08 7.57 3.18
C LEU A 19 -8.33 8.86 3.52
N LEU A 20 -8.70 9.52 4.63
CA LEU A 20 -8.01 10.71 5.10
C LEU A 20 -6.54 10.40 5.42
N SER A 21 -6.28 9.29 6.12
CA SER A 21 -4.93 8.88 6.49
C SER A 21 -4.04 8.63 5.29
N VAL A 22 -4.54 7.95 4.25
CA VAL A 22 -3.75 7.68 3.05
C VAL A 22 -3.47 8.94 2.24
N TRP A 23 -4.41 9.86 2.13
CA TRP A 23 -4.19 11.14 1.44
C TRP A 23 -3.21 12.05 2.19
N LEU A 24 -3.25 12.05 3.54
CA LEU A 24 -2.23 12.71 4.35
C LEU A 24 -0.84 12.09 4.11
N LEU A 25 -0.76 10.76 4.04
CA LEU A 25 0.48 10.05 3.73
C LEU A 25 1.01 10.41 2.33
N VAL A 26 0.15 10.46 1.31
CA VAL A 26 0.52 10.91 -0.05
C VAL A 26 1.03 12.35 -0.02
N GLY A 27 0.34 13.26 0.66
CA GLY A 27 0.76 14.65 0.81
C GLY A 27 2.15 14.77 1.47
N LEU A 28 2.38 13.98 2.51
CA LEU A 28 3.67 13.92 3.18
C LEU A 28 4.77 13.39 2.24
N PHE A 29 4.53 12.32 1.51
CA PHE A 29 5.51 11.79 0.55
C PHE A 29 5.79 12.75 -0.60
N CYS A 30 4.77 13.49 -1.09
CA CYS A 30 4.96 14.57 -2.06
C CYS A 30 5.85 15.68 -1.51
N TYR A 31 5.59 16.11 -0.25
CA TYR A 31 6.41 17.12 0.42
C TYR A 31 7.86 16.65 0.58
N LEU A 32 8.07 15.44 1.12
CA LEU A 32 9.41 14.87 1.32
C LEU A 32 10.14 14.67 -0.01
N ASN A 33 9.43 14.26 -1.06
CA ASN A 33 10.00 14.12 -2.39
C ASN A 33 10.47 15.46 -2.97
N HIS A 34 9.65 16.52 -2.80
CA HIS A 34 10.02 17.86 -3.22
C HIS A 34 11.27 18.37 -2.49
N TYR A 35 11.38 18.08 -1.19
CA TYR A 35 12.50 18.50 -0.35
C TYR A 35 13.77 17.69 -0.59
N THR A 36 13.68 16.36 -0.67
CA THR A 36 14.85 15.47 -0.77
C THR A 36 15.32 15.22 -2.19
N LYS A 37 14.43 15.34 -3.19
CA LYS A 37 14.67 15.11 -4.64
C LYS A 37 15.30 13.75 -4.95
N ARG A 38 14.98 12.71 -4.18
CA ARG A 38 15.51 11.36 -4.38
C ARG A 38 14.57 10.50 -5.22
N GLU A 39 15.10 9.80 -6.22
CA GLU A 39 14.32 8.99 -7.15
C GLU A 39 13.38 7.98 -6.47
N TYR A 40 13.83 7.31 -5.41
CA TYR A 40 13.01 6.32 -4.72
C TYR A 40 11.79 6.94 -4.00
N PHE A 41 11.90 8.22 -3.54
CA PHE A 41 10.74 8.92 -3.00
C PHE A 41 9.69 9.21 -4.07
N THR A 42 10.10 9.55 -5.29
CA THR A 42 9.17 9.74 -6.41
C THR A 42 8.38 8.47 -6.69
N VAL A 43 9.08 7.32 -6.72
CA VAL A 43 8.45 6.03 -6.98
C VAL A 43 7.51 5.62 -5.83
N TRP A 44 7.92 5.82 -4.57
CA TRP A 44 7.05 5.54 -3.43
C TRP A 44 5.84 6.49 -3.34
N THR A 45 6.02 7.77 -3.67
CA THR A 45 4.90 8.73 -3.78
C THR A 45 3.87 8.23 -4.79
N ALA A 46 4.32 7.77 -5.96
CA ALA A 46 3.45 7.18 -6.96
C ALA A 46 2.76 5.91 -6.44
N ALA A 47 3.47 5.03 -5.72
CA ALA A 47 2.88 3.83 -5.12
C ALA A 47 1.72 4.19 -4.17
N TRP A 48 1.93 5.12 -3.25
CA TRP A 48 0.91 5.57 -2.30
C TRP A 48 -0.24 6.32 -2.98
N LEU A 49 0.04 7.10 -4.03
CA LEU A 49 -0.99 7.77 -4.82
C LEU A 49 -1.95 6.76 -5.46
N PHE A 50 -1.42 5.71 -6.12
CA PHE A 50 -2.26 4.69 -6.71
C PHE A 50 -3.03 3.88 -5.66
N TYR A 51 -2.45 3.65 -4.48
CA TYR A 51 -3.17 3.03 -3.37
C TYR A 51 -4.31 3.93 -2.85
N ALA A 52 -4.08 5.25 -2.73
CA ALA A 52 -5.11 6.22 -2.36
C ALA A 52 -6.25 6.28 -3.38
N LEU A 53 -5.93 6.24 -4.68
CA LEU A 53 -6.93 6.16 -5.76
C LEU A 53 -7.76 4.88 -5.66
N TRP A 54 -7.14 3.73 -5.39
CA TRP A 54 -7.87 2.48 -5.16
C TRP A 54 -8.89 2.62 -4.03
N LEU A 55 -8.48 3.19 -2.91
CA LEU A 55 -9.36 3.38 -1.75
C LEU A 55 -10.48 4.38 -2.05
N THR A 56 -10.15 5.48 -2.76
CA THR A 56 -11.13 6.51 -3.18
C THR A 56 -12.19 5.92 -4.12
N LEU A 57 -11.79 5.10 -5.11
CA LEU A 57 -12.71 4.40 -5.99
C LEU A 57 -13.57 3.37 -5.24
N GLY A 58 -13.04 2.80 -4.15
CA GLY A 58 -13.76 1.88 -3.27
C GLY A 58 -14.81 2.55 -2.39
N PHE A 59 -14.66 3.84 -2.10
CA PHE A 59 -15.52 4.57 -1.18
C PHE A 59 -16.99 4.63 -1.65
N ASN A 60 -17.21 4.76 -2.96
CA ASN A 60 -18.56 4.83 -3.55
C ASN A 60 -19.24 3.46 -3.70
N VAL A 61 -18.47 2.35 -3.62
CA VAL A 61 -18.99 0.98 -3.74
C VAL A 61 -19.17 0.42 -2.32
N GLN A 62 -20.22 0.87 -1.64
CA GLN A 62 -20.47 0.55 -0.23
C GLN A 62 -21.02 -0.88 -0.01
N ASP A 63 -21.57 -1.51 -1.03
CA ASP A 63 -22.10 -2.87 -0.95
C ASP A 63 -21.09 -3.88 -1.51
N VAL A 64 -20.36 -4.53 -0.60
CA VAL A 64 -19.48 -5.66 -0.94
C VAL A 64 -20.25 -6.80 -1.62
N ALA A 65 -21.55 -6.90 -1.35
CA ALA A 65 -22.44 -7.89 -1.97
C ALA A 65 -22.72 -7.60 -3.46
N VAL A 66 -22.52 -6.38 -3.93
CA VAL A 66 -22.85 -5.92 -5.29
C VAL A 66 -21.60 -5.73 -6.16
N GLU A 67 -20.38 -5.85 -5.59
CA GLU A 67 -19.17 -5.68 -6.39
C GLU A 67 -19.03 -6.82 -7.41
N ASN A 68 -19.28 -6.49 -8.67
CA ASN A 68 -19.17 -7.42 -9.78
C ASN A 68 -17.74 -7.39 -10.34
N ALA A 69 -17.08 -8.56 -10.43
CA ALA A 69 -15.75 -8.73 -10.99
C ALA A 69 -15.64 -8.20 -12.45
N ASP A 70 -16.74 -8.19 -13.18
CA ASP A 70 -16.79 -7.72 -14.57
C ASP A 70 -16.97 -6.19 -14.66
N SER A 71 -17.27 -5.51 -13.55
CA SER A 71 -17.47 -4.06 -13.56
C SER A 71 -16.19 -3.32 -13.90
N PHE A 72 -16.30 -2.26 -14.69
CA PHE A 72 -15.16 -1.40 -15.05
C PHE A 72 -14.50 -0.79 -13.82
N VAL A 73 -15.29 -0.39 -12.82
CA VAL A 73 -14.78 0.20 -11.56
C VAL A 73 -13.93 -0.81 -10.79
N PHE A 74 -14.36 -2.08 -10.72
CA PHE A 74 -13.55 -3.13 -10.10
C PHE A 74 -12.21 -3.33 -10.82
N LYS A 75 -12.24 -3.42 -12.15
CA LYS A 75 -11.01 -3.55 -12.97
C LYS A 75 -10.07 -2.37 -12.76
N LEU A 76 -10.61 -1.14 -12.74
CA LEU A 76 -9.83 0.07 -12.48
C LEU A 76 -9.20 0.06 -11.07
N LYS A 77 -9.96 -0.35 -10.03
CA LYS A 77 -9.45 -0.56 -8.68
C LYS A 77 -8.29 -1.55 -8.67
N GLN A 78 -8.44 -2.70 -9.31
CA GLN A 78 -7.37 -3.71 -9.38
C GLN A 78 -6.12 -3.19 -10.10
N CYS A 79 -6.29 -2.42 -11.18
CA CYS A 79 -5.17 -1.75 -11.84
C CYS A 79 -4.42 -0.80 -10.89
N CYS A 80 -5.14 0.00 -10.11
CA CYS A 80 -4.52 0.91 -9.14
C CYS A 80 -3.69 0.15 -8.08
N VAL A 81 -4.22 -0.95 -7.52
CA VAL A 81 -3.47 -1.78 -6.55
C VAL A 81 -2.26 -2.44 -7.21
N ALA A 82 -2.40 -2.96 -8.44
CA ALA A 82 -1.31 -3.59 -9.17
C ALA A 82 -0.16 -2.60 -9.44
N ILE A 83 -0.48 -1.39 -9.89
CA ILE A 83 0.49 -0.32 -10.12
C ILE A 83 1.17 0.08 -8.80
N SER A 84 0.40 0.23 -7.72
CA SER A 84 0.92 0.53 -6.38
C SER A 84 1.92 -0.54 -5.93
N ALA A 85 1.58 -1.83 -6.08
CA ALA A 85 2.44 -2.95 -5.69
C ALA A 85 3.79 -2.95 -6.45
N VAL A 86 3.75 -2.75 -7.77
CA VAL A 86 4.96 -2.71 -8.59
C VAL A 86 5.83 -1.51 -8.22
N PHE A 87 5.25 -0.32 -8.03
CA PHE A 87 5.99 0.87 -7.65
C PHE A 87 6.58 0.76 -6.24
N LEU A 88 5.85 0.16 -5.28
CA LEU A 88 6.38 -0.06 -3.93
C LEU A 88 7.62 -0.97 -3.97
N LEU A 89 7.53 -2.08 -4.71
CA LEU A 89 8.66 -3.00 -4.90
C LEU A 89 9.82 -2.31 -5.62
N TRP A 90 9.54 -1.58 -6.71
CA TRP A 90 10.56 -0.86 -7.47
C TRP A 90 11.26 0.21 -6.62
N GLY A 91 10.50 1.03 -5.90
CA GLY A 91 11.06 2.04 -4.98
C GLY A 91 11.95 1.42 -3.91
N SER A 92 11.58 0.26 -3.37
CA SER A 92 12.37 -0.47 -2.37
C SER A 92 13.69 -1.01 -2.95
N LEU A 93 13.67 -1.51 -4.19
CA LEU A 93 14.88 -1.95 -4.90
C LEU A 93 15.80 -0.77 -5.24
N ARG A 94 15.24 0.37 -5.67
CA ARG A 94 15.99 1.61 -5.89
C ARG A 94 16.62 2.14 -4.61
N PHE A 95 15.89 2.07 -3.50
CA PHE A 95 16.41 2.44 -2.18
C PHE A 95 17.64 1.59 -1.79
N LEU A 96 17.63 0.30 -2.09
CA LEU A 96 18.78 -0.60 -1.87
C LEU A 96 19.91 -0.46 -2.90
N SER A 97 19.74 0.41 -3.91
CA SER A 97 20.66 0.54 -5.05
C SER A 97 20.86 -0.77 -5.83
N ILE A 98 19.85 -1.65 -5.84
CA ILE A 98 19.89 -2.89 -6.59
C ILE A 98 19.54 -2.58 -8.06
N PRO A 99 20.46 -2.81 -9.00
CA PRO A 99 20.20 -2.58 -10.42
C PRO A 99 19.25 -3.66 -10.94
N VAL A 100 18.02 -3.26 -11.23
CA VAL A 100 17.04 -4.15 -11.87
C VAL A 100 16.68 -3.60 -13.24
N PRO A 101 16.69 -4.42 -14.29
CA PRO A 101 16.34 -3.98 -15.62
C PRO A 101 14.90 -3.43 -15.67
N GLN A 102 14.72 -2.23 -16.16
CA GLN A 102 13.40 -1.61 -16.28
C GLN A 102 12.40 -2.48 -17.07
N ARG A 103 12.90 -3.27 -18.02
CA ARG A 103 12.10 -4.24 -18.79
C ARG A 103 11.39 -5.27 -17.93
N MET A 104 12.03 -5.73 -16.83
CA MET A 104 11.40 -6.69 -15.91
C MET A 104 10.20 -6.08 -15.20
N PHE A 105 10.29 -4.80 -14.76
CA PHE A 105 9.15 -4.11 -14.17
C PHE A 105 8.03 -3.89 -15.18
N GLY A 106 8.37 -3.54 -16.42
CA GLY A 106 7.39 -3.41 -17.50
C GLY A 106 6.66 -4.71 -17.79
N LEU A 107 7.37 -5.84 -17.88
CA LEU A 107 6.77 -7.16 -18.07
C LEU A 107 5.89 -7.57 -16.90
N PHE A 108 6.36 -7.30 -15.67
CA PHE A 108 5.62 -7.63 -14.47
C PHE A 108 4.35 -6.78 -14.33
N MET A 109 4.42 -5.49 -14.64
CA MET A 109 3.27 -4.60 -14.72
C MET A 109 2.28 -5.08 -15.79
N ALA A 110 2.77 -5.39 -16.99
CA ALA A 110 1.94 -5.89 -18.08
C ALA A 110 1.23 -7.19 -17.68
N PHE A 111 1.91 -8.12 -17.03
CA PHE A 111 1.31 -9.36 -16.52
C PHE A 111 0.16 -9.07 -15.55
N LEU A 112 0.36 -8.19 -14.57
CA LEU A 112 -0.68 -7.85 -13.59
C LEU A 112 -1.88 -7.13 -14.22
N LEU A 113 -1.63 -6.24 -15.17
CA LEU A 113 -2.69 -5.57 -15.91
C LEU A 113 -3.48 -6.56 -16.77
N VAL A 114 -2.78 -7.44 -17.51
CA VAL A 114 -3.43 -8.52 -18.27
C VAL A 114 -4.25 -9.42 -17.35
N TRP A 115 -3.70 -9.83 -16.18
CA TRP A 115 -4.44 -10.60 -15.19
C TRP A 115 -5.74 -9.92 -14.77
N THR A 116 -5.72 -8.60 -14.55
CA THR A 116 -6.90 -7.84 -14.16
C THR A 116 -8.03 -7.91 -15.18
N PHE A 117 -7.70 -7.94 -16.48
CA PHE A 117 -8.71 -7.96 -17.55
C PHE A 117 -9.08 -9.38 -17.99
N VAL A 118 -8.13 -10.30 -18.03
CA VAL A 118 -8.31 -11.67 -18.52
C VAL A 118 -8.72 -12.63 -17.40
N GLY A 119 -8.27 -12.39 -16.16
CA GLY A 119 -8.58 -13.23 -15.01
C GLY A 119 -10.08 -13.55 -14.85
N PRO A 120 -11.01 -12.58 -14.98
CA PRO A 120 -12.45 -12.86 -14.89
C PRO A 120 -12.96 -13.87 -15.91
N HIS A 121 -12.31 -13.95 -17.07
CA HIS A 121 -12.72 -14.84 -18.17
C HIS A 121 -12.03 -16.22 -18.08
N VAL A 122 -10.86 -16.30 -17.44
CA VAL A 122 -10.13 -17.55 -17.23
C VAL A 122 -10.65 -18.30 -16.00
N LEU A 123 -11.02 -17.55 -14.95
CA LEU A 123 -11.61 -18.14 -13.76
C LEU A 123 -13.00 -18.68 -14.09
N SER A 124 -13.25 -19.92 -13.69
CA SER A 124 -14.46 -20.64 -14.04
C SER A 124 -15.74 -19.83 -13.72
N PRO A 125 -16.65 -19.64 -14.67
CA PRO A 125 -17.92 -18.97 -14.41
C PRO A 125 -18.82 -19.72 -13.42
N THR A 126 -18.51 -20.98 -13.11
CA THR A 126 -19.24 -21.81 -12.13
C THR A 126 -18.87 -21.50 -10.68
N LEU A 127 -17.80 -20.73 -10.43
CA LEU A 127 -17.40 -20.33 -9.09
C LEU A 127 -18.38 -19.32 -8.49
N ALA A 128 -18.66 -19.49 -7.19
CA ALA A 128 -19.45 -18.51 -6.46
C ALA A 128 -18.83 -17.11 -6.59
N PRO A 129 -19.65 -16.04 -6.76
CA PRO A 129 -19.12 -14.67 -6.99
C PRO A 129 -18.09 -14.21 -5.95
N LYS A 130 -18.29 -14.57 -4.69
CA LYS A 130 -17.33 -14.24 -3.60
C LYS A 130 -15.97 -14.92 -3.79
N VAL A 131 -15.95 -16.20 -4.20
CA VAL A 131 -14.72 -16.95 -4.44
C VAL A 131 -13.97 -16.37 -5.65
N ARG A 132 -14.70 -16.05 -6.71
CA ARG A 132 -14.13 -15.43 -7.92
C ARG A 132 -13.47 -14.08 -7.62
N LEU A 133 -14.11 -13.23 -6.79
CA LEU A 133 -13.54 -11.98 -6.34
C LEU A 133 -12.25 -12.20 -5.52
N LEU A 134 -12.27 -13.18 -4.61
CA LEU A 134 -11.11 -13.55 -3.81
C LEU A 134 -9.94 -13.98 -4.71
N GLU A 135 -10.14 -14.91 -5.63
CA GLU A 135 -9.12 -15.40 -6.55
C GLU A 135 -8.50 -14.29 -7.40
N MET A 136 -9.29 -13.29 -7.79
CA MET A 136 -8.77 -12.13 -8.52
C MET A 136 -7.94 -11.19 -7.67
N GLN A 137 -8.29 -11.03 -6.40
CA GLN A 137 -7.62 -10.09 -5.49
C GLN A 137 -6.34 -10.67 -4.89
N VAL A 138 -6.32 -11.96 -4.60
CA VAL A 138 -5.21 -12.63 -3.92
C VAL A 138 -3.85 -12.35 -4.57
N PRO A 139 -3.63 -12.54 -5.89
CA PRO A 139 -2.31 -12.34 -6.49
C PRO A 139 -1.80 -10.89 -6.32
N VAL A 140 -2.69 -9.91 -6.47
CA VAL A 140 -2.33 -8.49 -6.42
C VAL A 140 -2.03 -8.05 -4.99
N PHE A 141 -2.87 -8.44 -4.02
CA PHE A 141 -2.67 -8.09 -2.61
C PHE A 141 -1.51 -8.86 -1.98
N MET A 142 -1.28 -10.11 -2.36
CA MET A 142 -0.10 -10.86 -1.93
C MET A 142 1.18 -10.19 -2.44
N LEU A 143 1.19 -9.72 -3.68
CA LEU A 143 2.34 -8.99 -4.21
C LEU A 143 2.58 -7.66 -3.47
N LEU A 144 1.52 -6.89 -3.23
CA LEU A 144 1.61 -5.65 -2.46
C LEU A 144 2.09 -5.91 -1.02
N GLY A 145 1.58 -6.97 -0.39
CA GLY A 145 2.02 -7.43 0.92
C GLY A 145 3.49 -7.83 0.95
N LEU A 146 3.92 -8.67 0.00
CA LEU A 146 5.32 -9.08 -0.13
C LEU A 146 6.24 -7.90 -0.44
N GLY A 147 5.82 -6.96 -1.31
CA GLY A 147 6.55 -5.72 -1.58
C GLY A 147 6.72 -4.86 -0.32
N SER A 148 5.69 -4.78 0.51
CA SER A 148 5.73 -4.08 1.80
C SER A 148 6.66 -4.75 2.79
N VAL A 149 6.59 -6.08 2.94
CA VAL A 149 7.53 -6.85 3.78
C VAL A 149 8.97 -6.65 3.31
N PHE A 150 9.19 -6.68 1.99
CA PHE A 150 10.52 -6.43 1.43
C PHE A 150 11.01 -5.01 1.76
N ALA A 151 10.16 -3.97 1.65
CA ALA A 151 10.48 -2.63 2.08
C ALA A 151 10.85 -2.58 3.58
N GLY A 152 10.10 -3.27 4.43
CA GLY A 152 10.40 -3.40 5.86
C GLY A 152 11.78 -4.01 6.11
N VAL A 153 12.13 -5.07 5.39
CA VAL A 153 13.47 -5.70 5.47
C VAL A 153 14.57 -4.72 5.00
N CYS A 154 14.31 -3.90 3.97
CA CYS A 154 15.24 -2.87 3.51
C CYS A 154 15.56 -1.86 4.62
N PHE A 155 14.54 -1.34 5.30
CA PHE A 155 14.71 -0.40 6.42
C PHE A 155 15.37 -1.07 7.64
N PHE A 156 15.09 -2.34 7.89
CA PHE A 156 15.80 -3.08 8.95
C PHE A 156 17.30 -3.20 8.67
N ARG A 157 17.69 -3.44 7.41
CA ARG A 157 19.11 -3.45 7.01
C ARG A 157 19.74 -2.07 7.13
N LEU A 158 19.01 -0.98 6.81
CA LEU A 158 19.48 0.39 7.01
C LEU A 158 19.78 0.65 8.49
N ARG A 159 18.87 0.27 9.40
CA ARG A 159 19.05 0.41 10.85
C ARG A 159 20.32 -0.28 11.36
N LYS A 160 20.69 -1.43 10.76
CA LYS A 160 21.93 -2.12 11.14
C LYS A 160 23.20 -1.36 10.73
N ARG A 161 23.12 -0.53 9.69
CA ARG A 161 24.26 0.27 9.20
C ARG A 161 24.31 1.65 9.88
N MET A 162 23.16 2.23 10.14
CA MET A 162 23.00 3.55 10.77
C MET A 162 21.94 3.41 11.87
N PRO A 163 22.27 3.75 13.14
CA PRO A 163 21.39 3.53 14.29
C PRO A 163 20.22 4.54 14.32
N PHE A 164 19.55 4.76 13.18
CA PHE A 164 18.40 5.64 13.08
C PHE A 164 17.16 4.94 13.65
N VAL A 165 16.49 5.59 14.58
CA VAL A 165 15.25 5.10 15.21
C VAL A 165 14.15 5.05 14.17
N GLY A 166 14.02 6.08 13.32
CA GLY A 166 13.05 6.15 12.24
C GLY A 166 13.13 5.00 11.26
N ALA A 167 14.33 4.49 10.95
CA ALA A 167 14.50 3.30 10.12
C ALA A 167 13.92 2.04 10.77
N GLY A 168 14.07 1.90 12.10
CA GLY A 168 13.47 0.80 12.85
C GLY A 168 11.94 0.87 12.89
N MET A 169 11.40 2.07 13.12
CA MET A 169 9.95 2.32 13.11
C MET A 169 9.36 2.02 11.72
N LEU A 170 9.99 2.49 10.63
CA LEU A 170 9.56 2.19 9.27
C LEU A 170 9.61 0.71 8.95
N SER A 171 10.67 0.01 9.37
CA SER A 171 10.75 -1.44 9.21
C SER A 171 9.54 -2.13 9.83
N LEU A 172 9.23 -1.81 11.09
CA LEU A 172 8.07 -2.37 11.79
C LEU A 172 6.75 -1.99 11.07
N GLY A 173 6.60 -0.72 10.70
CA GLY A 173 5.41 -0.22 10.00
C GLY A 173 5.16 -0.96 8.69
N PHE A 174 6.17 -1.12 7.85
CA PHE A 174 6.03 -1.85 6.58
C PHE A 174 5.84 -3.35 6.75
N LEU A 175 6.43 -3.98 7.78
CA LEU A 175 6.17 -5.40 8.08
C LEU A 175 4.70 -5.62 8.50
N LEU A 176 4.20 -4.81 9.43
CA LEU A 176 2.80 -4.89 9.86
C LEU A 176 1.83 -4.55 8.72
N TRP A 177 2.16 -3.54 7.90
CA TRP A 177 1.41 -3.18 6.71
C TRP A 177 1.35 -4.32 5.69
N GLY A 178 2.47 -5.01 5.47
CA GLY A 178 2.54 -6.16 4.57
C GLY A 178 1.69 -7.34 5.05
N LEU A 179 1.69 -7.62 6.36
CA LEU A 179 0.82 -8.63 6.97
C LEU A 179 -0.66 -8.27 6.82
N TYR A 180 -1.02 -7.01 7.09
CA TYR A 180 -2.38 -6.50 6.89
C TYR A 180 -2.84 -6.68 5.45
N LEU A 181 -2.03 -6.26 4.47
CA LEU A 181 -2.37 -6.38 3.05
C LEU A 181 -2.51 -7.83 2.58
N GLY A 182 -1.64 -8.73 3.07
CA GLY A 182 -1.72 -10.16 2.79
C GLY A 182 -2.99 -10.80 3.36
N SER A 183 -3.48 -10.31 4.50
CA SER A 183 -4.74 -10.79 5.12
C SER A 183 -6.00 -10.15 4.54
N TYR A 184 -5.89 -9.03 3.81
CA TYR A 184 -7.03 -8.25 3.32
C TYR A 184 -8.03 -9.07 2.49
N PRO A 185 -7.64 -9.93 1.52
CA PRO A 185 -8.61 -10.72 0.75
C PRO A 185 -9.44 -11.67 1.62
N LEU A 186 -8.85 -12.15 2.72
CA LEU A 186 -9.54 -13.05 3.67
C LEU A 186 -10.45 -12.25 4.62
N SER A 187 -9.96 -11.14 5.18
CA SER A 187 -10.74 -10.29 6.10
C SER A 187 -11.98 -9.69 5.45
N ARG A 188 -11.96 -9.52 4.12
CA ARG A 188 -13.10 -9.02 3.35
C ARG A 188 -14.32 -9.94 3.38
N GLN A 189 -14.16 -11.23 3.69
CA GLN A 189 -15.27 -12.18 3.78
C GLN A 189 -16.13 -11.98 5.02
N ASP A 190 -15.57 -11.37 6.08
CA ASP A 190 -16.23 -11.07 7.34
C ASP A 190 -16.42 -9.55 7.47
N GLU A 191 -17.68 -9.10 7.62
CA GLU A 191 -18.01 -7.66 7.67
C GLU A 191 -17.36 -6.95 8.85
N HIS A 192 -17.23 -7.62 10.02
CA HIS A 192 -16.61 -7.06 11.21
C HIS A 192 -15.09 -6.89 11.03
N LEU A 193 -14.42 -7.94 10.51
CA LEU A 193 -12.99 -7.89 10.22
C LEU A 193 -12.68 -6.88 9.12
N TYR A 194 -13.56 -6.76 8.12
CA TYR A 194 -13.42 -5.80 7.04
C TYR A 194 -13.45 -4.35 7.53
N SER A 195 -14.45 -4.01 8.36
CA SER A 195 -14.58 -2.66 8.92
C SER A 195 -13.44 -2.32 9.88
N ALA A 196 -13.08 -3.23 10.79
CA ALA A 196 -11.96 -3.07 11.71
C ALA A 196 -10.63 -2.93 10.96
N GLY A 197 -10.48 -3.63 9.84
CA GLY A 197 -9.32 -3.57 8.98
C GLY A 197 -9.00 -2.15 8.49
N PHE A 198 -9.99 -1.34 8.13
CA PHE A 198 -9.75 0.05 7.71
C PHE A 198 -9.24 0.95 8.83
N PHE A 199 -9.66 0.75 10.08
CA PHE A 199 -9.07 1.46 11.22
C PHE A 199 -7.62 1.04 11.44
N VAL A 200 -7.33 -0.26 11.38
CA VAL A 200 -5.95 -0.77 11.46
C VAL A 200 -5.10 -0.18 10.33
N ALA A 201 -5.64 -0.14 9.09
CA ALA A 201 -4.97 0.48 7.96
C ALA A 201 -4.63 1.95 8.24
N ALA A 202 -5.58 2.74 8.74
CA ALA A 202 -5.37 4.15 9.07
C ALA A 202 -4.26 4.34 10.09
N VAL A 203 -4.25 3.55 11.17
CA VAL A 203 -3.21 3.60 12.21
C VAL A 203 -1.85 3.26 11.63
N LEU A 204 -1.74 2.21 10.81
CA LEU A 204 -0.49 1.81 10.18
C LEU A 204 0.02 2.85 9.19
N GLN A 205 -0.86 3.47 8.40
CA GLN A 205 -0.52 4.55 7.48
C GLN A 205 0.05 5.76 8.22
N LEU A 206 -0.60 6.19 9.29
CA LEU A 206 -0.11 7.30 10.13
C LEU A 206 1.21 6.94 10.83
N PHE A 207 1.36 5.69 11.28
CA PHE A 207 2.61 5.22 11.87
C PHE A 207 3.76 5.26 10.85
N ILE A 208 3.53 4.81 9.60
CA ILE A 208 4.51 4.92 8.51
C ILE A 208 4.84 6.39 8.23
N ALA A 209 3.83 7.28 8.20
CA ALA A 209 4.02 8.71 7.97
C ALA A 209 4.93 9.34 9.03
N VAL A 210 4.64 9.13 10.30
CA VAL A 210 5.45 9.64 11.44
C VAL A 210 6.85 9.06 11.39
N SER A 211 6.98 7.74 11.16
CA SER A 211 8.27 7.07 11.07
C SER A 211 9.16 7.64 9.96
N MET A 212 8.55 8.02 8.81
CA MET A 212 9.26 8.64 7.70
C MET A 212 9.76 10.05 8.06
N ILE A 213 8.95 10.85 8.77
CA ILE A 213 9.35 12.17 9.26
C ILE A 213 10.57 12.03 10.19
N VAL A 214 10.50 11.10 11.15
CA VAL A 214 11.59 10.85 12.09
C VAL A 214 12.87 10.47 11.35
N LEU A 215 12.78 9.55 10.38
CA LEU A 215 13.96 9.14 9.60
C LEU A 215 14.61 10.32 8.85
N VAL A 216 13.79 11.16 8.19
CA VAL A 216 14.31 12.32 7.44
C VAL A 216 14.96 13.33 8.37
N LEU A 217 14.37 13.59 9.54
CA LEU A 217 14.96 14.50 10.54
C LEU A 217 16.30 13.97 11.07
N GLU A 218 16.39 12.67 11.37
CA GLU A 218 17.64 12.02 11.80
C GLU A 218 18.71 12.10 10.70
N GLU A 219 18.34 11.88 9.44
CA GLU A 219 19.27 11.97 8.31
C GLU A 219 19.81 13.41 8.11
N VAL A 220 18.92 14.42 8.21
CA VAL A 220 19.31 15.83 8.10
C VAL A 220 20.24 16.21 9.25
N ARG A 221 19.90 15.83 10.47
CA ARG A 221 20.73 16.08 11.64
C ARG A 221 22.12 15.44 11.49
N TYR A 222 22.18 14.17 11.11
CA TYR A 222 23.43 13.45 10.90
C TYR A 222 24.34 14.13 9.87
N LYS A 223 23.77 14.59 8.74
CA LYS A 223 24.53 15.34 7.74
C LYS A 223 25.06 16.68 8.25
N ASN A 224 24.23 17.41 9.01
CA ASN A 224 24.66 18.67 9.61
C ASN A 224 25.82 18.47 10.61
N GLU A 225 25.77 17.41 11.43
CA GLU A 225 26.84 17.07 12.36
C GLU A 225 28.16 16.71 11.62
N GLN A 226 28.08 16.02 10.47
CA GLN A 226 29.26 15.73 9.64
C GLN A 226 29.89 17.01 9.06
N VAL A 227 29.07 17.90 8.50
CA VAL A 227 29.60 19.20 7.96
C VAL A 227 30.24 20.04 9.03
N LEU A 228 29.68 20.07 10.25
CA LEU A 228 30.27 20.81 11.38
C LEU A 228 31.59 20.20 11.88
N ALA A 229 31.78 18.90 11.71
CA ALA A 229 33.00 18.20 12.11
C ALA A 229 34.15 18.38 11.08
N GLU A 230 33.87 18.81 9.87
CA GLU A 230 34.82 19.05 8.78
C GLU A 230 35.36 20.51 8.77
N ILE A 231 34.74 21.43 9.56
CA ILE A 231 35.13 22.83 9.71
C ILE A 231 36.01 22.98 10.94
#